data_00d7a1cca7d33b81546094772d36ca6b
#
_entry.id   00d7a1cca7d33b81546094772d36ca6b
#
_cell.length_a   1.000
_cell.length_b   1.000
_cell.length_c   1.000
_cell.angle_alpha   90.00
_cell.angle_beta   90.00
_cell.angle_gamma   90.00
#
_symmetry.space_group_name_H-M   'P 1'
#
loop_
_entity.id
_entity.type
_entity.pdbx_description
1 polymer ?
#
loop_
_entity_poly.entity_id
_entity_poly.type
_entity_poly.pdbx_seq_one_letter_code
_entity_poly.pdbx_strand_id
1 'polypeptide(L)'
;MTQLTDGQLNAISIMERTCSAISLLGCIFTIVTFVCLRAFREKPVNRLVFYASLGNMGSNIGTLMSRSFLDDIDSFGCQFQAMLVQWFMAADVGWIIAMAVNVYLTVYRKFDIKRLHKMELIYLPACYGIPFIPAFTYLFVRHNGQRVYGDAILWCWISSDLEALRIATFYAPVWAMILVTFTIYISAARTIFKIRKQVHELNSDYDLNSFTSAEVTTVNETGTSTLTGGGVVWTHTRLVYQQTTTVRLPQRGSQNAVQPGFVHRRRSYEHKNAAWSYTKCALLYFTAILITWIPASANRVFSLVHNGEAYAPVAYMSAIVLPLQGFWNWIIYVVMSWTACKKLAQDIKAKSFAMWARASSTSGPNRNTQPHQ
;
A
#
# COMPACT_ATOMS: atom_id res chain seq x y z
N MET A 1 30.79 -29.49 3.93
CA MET A 1 29.60 -29.33 3.03
C MET A 1 28.37 -29.52 3.88
N THR A 2 27.78 -28.46 4.37
CA THR A 2 26.50 -28.52 5.09
C THR A 2 25.36 -28.48 4.07
N GLN A 3 25.14 -29.62 3.40
CA GLN A 3 23.91 -29.83 2.66
C GLN A 3 22.74 -29.85 3.65
N LEU A 4 21.63 -29.19 3.30
CA LEU A 4 20.41 -29.23 4.09
C LEU A 4 19.95 -30.70 4.21
N THR A 5 19.59 -31.12 5.41
CA THR A 5 19.04 -32.50 5.64
C THR A 5 17.64 -32.59 5.02
N ASP A 6 17.22 -33.85 4.70
CA ASP A 6 15.87 -34.09 4.14
C ASP A 6 14.75 -33.53 5.04
N GLY A 7 14.94 -33.62 6.37
CA GLY A 7 14.01 -33.02 7.32
C GLY A 7 13.93 -31.50 7.20
N GLN A 8 15.06 -30.82 6.98
CA GLN A 8 15.10 -29.37 6.76
C GLN A 8 14.45 -28.95 5.43
N LEU A 9 14.72 -29.70 4.36
CA LEU A 9 14.13 -29.49 3.06
C LEU A 9 12.60 -29.68 3.08
N ASN A 10 12.13 -30.70 3.81
CA ASN A 10 10.70 -30.88 3.99
C ASN A 10 10.04 -29.76 4.81
N ALA A 11 10.68 -29.30 5.87
CA ALA A 11 10.22 -28.15 6.65
C ALA A 11 10.13 -26.88 5.80
N ILE A 12 11.14 -26.60 4.97
CA ILE A 12 11.14 -25.50 4.01
C ILE A 12 9.94 -25.59 3.05
N SER A 13 9.71 -26.78 2.49
CA SER A 13 8.59 -27.01 1.56
C SER A 13 7.22 -26.75 2.20
N ILE A 14 7.04 -27.17 3.46
CA ILE A 14 5.80 -26.89 4.21
C ILE A 14 5.64 -25.39 4.46
N MET A 15 6.70 -24.70 4.86
CA MET A 15 6.68 -23.24 5.08
C MET A 15 6.33 -22.47 3.80
N GLU A 16 6.96 -22.80 2.68
CA GLU A 16 6.68 -22.17 1.38
C GLU A 16 5.22 -22.35 0.97
N ARG A 17 4.69 -23.57 1.04
CA ARG A 17 3.29 -23.84 0.69
C ARG A 17 2.31 -23.12 1.59
N THR A 18 2.58 -23.11 2.89
CA THR A 18 1.71 -22.42 3.86
C THR A 18 1.70 -20.90 3.61
N CYS A 19 2.88 -20.30 3.46
CA CYS A 19 3.01 -18.86 3.19
C CYS A 19 2.40 -18.49 1.83
N SER A 20 2.60 -19.31 0.80
CA SER A 20 1.99 -19.12 -0.53
C SER A 20 0.46 -19.17 -0.47
N ALA A 21 -0.11 -20.12 0.27
CA ALA A 21 -1.56 -20.23 0.43
C ALA A 21 -2.16 -19.00 1.11
N ILE A 22 -1.52 -18.53 2.21
CA ILE A 22 -1.94 -17.31 2.90
C ILE A 22 -1.85 -16.09 1.96
N SER A 23 -0.77 -15.98 1.21
CA SER A 23 -0.55 -14.91 0.24
C SER A 23 -1.56 -14.93 -0.89
N LEU A 24 -1.90 -16.12 -1.43
CA LEU A 24 -2.94 -16.28 -2.45
C LEU A 24 -4.31 -15.80 -1.96
N LEU A 25 -4.70 -16.12 -0.72
CA LEU A 25 -5.94 -15.62 -0.14
C LEU A 25 -5.97 -14.09 -0.08
N GLY A 26 -4.86 -13.46 0.29
CA GLY A 26 -4.71 -12.00 0.26
C GLY A 26 -4.82 -11.42 -1.14
N CYS A 27 -4.19 -12.04 -2.14
CA CYS A 27 -4.28 -11.64 -3.54
C CYS A 27 -5.72 -11.76 -4.06
N ILE A 28 -6.40 -12.87 -3.80
CA ILE A 28 -7.81 -13.09 -4.19
C ILE A 28 -8.70 -12.03 -3.56
N PHE A 29 -8.54 -11.77 -2.26
CA PHE A 29 -9.30 -10.70 -1.59
C PHE A 29 -9.10 -9.34 -2.28
N THR A 30 -7.86 -8.97 -2.57
CA THR A 30 -7.54 -7.70 -3.24
C THR A 30 -8.16 -7.63 -4.62
N ILE A 31 -8.02 -8.68 -5.43
CA ILE A 31 -8.56 -8.74 -6.79
C ILE A 31 -10.10 -8.67 -6.78
N VAL A 32 -10.76 -9.51 -5.97
CA VAL A 32 -12.22 -9.56 -5.90
C VAL A 32 -12.81 -8.23 -5.40
N THR A 33 -12.28 -7.67 -4.31
CA THR A 33 -12.81 -6.40 -3.79
C THR A 33 -12.56 -5.23 -4.72
N PHE A 34 -11.43 -5.20 -5.43
CA PHE A 34 -11.13 -4.17 -6.42
C PHE A 34 -12.07 -4.26 -7.63
N VAL A 35 -12.32 -5.46 -8.15
CA VAL A 35 -13.19 -5.67 -9.32
C VAL A 35 -14.66 -5.44 -8.97
N CYS A 36 -15.12 -5.98 -7.83
CA CYS A 36 -16.54 -5.96 -7.48
C CYS A 36 -17.02 -4.67 -6.80
N LEU A 37 -16.12 -3.95 -6.09
CA LEU A 37 -16.53 -2.86 -5.21
C LEU A 37 -15.93 -1.51 -5.66
N ARG A 38 -16.80 -0.58 -6.08
CA ARG A 38 -16.42 0.75 -6.56
C ARG A 38 -15.61 1.54 -5.52
N ALA A 39 -15.94 1.42 -4.23
CA ALA A 39 -15.26 2.13 -3.14
C ALA A 39 -13.74 1.86 -3.08
N PHE A 40 -13.30 0.69 -3.53
CA PHE A 40 -11.87 0.35 -3.58
C PHE A 40 -11.19 0.89 -4.84
N ARG A 41 -11.91 1.07 -5.95
CA ARG A 41 -11.37 1.60 -7.22
C ARG A 41 -11.13 3.11 -7.21
N GLU A 42 -11.75 3.85 -6.29
CA GLU A 42 -11.65 5.30 -6.22
C GLU A 42 -10.25 5.78 -5.82
N LYS A 43 -9.47 4.94 -5.13
CA LYS A 43 -8.11 5.28 -4.73
C LYS A 43 -7.09 4.89 -5.81
N PRO A 44 -6.32 5.84 -6.36
CA PRO A 44 -5.36 5.54 -7.43
C PRO A 44 -4.30 4.51 -7.03
N VAL A 45 -3.88 4.51 -5.75
CA VAL A 45 -2.91 3.56 -5.22
C VAL A 45 -3.42 2.11 -5.31
N ASN A 46 -4.72 1.89 -5.06
CA ASN A 46 -5.32 0.56 -5.09
C ASN A 46 -5.24 -0.11 -6.48
N ARG A 47 -5.16 0.69 -7.55
CA ARG A 47 -5.00 0.17 -8.91
C ARG A 47 -3.63 -0.47 -9.10
N LEU A 48 -2.57 0.18 -8.61
CA LEU A 48 -1.22 -0.38 -8.68
C LEU A 48 -1.10 -1.64 -7.83
N VAL A 49 -1.72 -1.63 -6.62
CA VAL A 49 -1.77 -2.83 -5.76
C VAL A 49 -2.53 -3.97 -6.44
N PHE A 50 -3.64 -3.67 -7.11
CA PHE A 50 -4.39 -4.66 -7.89
C PHE A 50 -3.52 -5.29 -8.98
N TYR A 51 -2.81 -4.48 -9.77
CA TYR A 51 -1.90 -5.02 -10.78
C TYR A 51 -0.78 -5.85 -10.15
N ALA A 52 -0.12 -5.37 -9.10
CA ALA A 52 0.90 -6.13 -8.38
C ALA A 52 0.35 -7.46 -7.83
N SER A 53 -0.90 -7.48 -7.34
CA SER A 53 -1.53 -8.70 -6.82
C SER A 53 -1.77 -9.77 -7.89
N LEU A 54 -1.98 -9.39 -9.17
CA LEU A 54 -2.03 -10.35 -10.27
C LEU A 54 -0.69 -11.06 -10.46
N GLY A 55 0.43 -10.30 -10.39
CA GLY A 55 1.77 -10.87 -10.45
C GLY A 55 2.07 -11.76 -9.26
N ASN A 56 1.73 -11.31 -8.06
CA ASN A 56 1.91 -12.11 -6.85
C ASN A 56 1.08 -13.40 -6.85
N MET A 57 -0.09 -13.40 -7.48
CA MET A 57 -0.85 -14.63 -7.67
C MET A 57 -0.08 -15.62 -8.54
N GLY A 58 0.54 -15.16 -9.63
CA GLY A 58 1.37 -15.99 -10.49
C GLY A 58 2.62 -16.54 -9.79
N SER A 59 3.36 -15.70 -9.06
CA SER A 59 4.53 -16.15 -8.29
C SER A 59 4.16 -17.13 -7.18
N ASN A 60 3.04 -16.89 -6.48
CA ASN A 60 2.57 -17.79 -5.42
C ASN A 60 2.08 -19.14 -5.94
N ILE A 61 1.54 -19.22 -7.16
CA ILE A 61 1.27 -20.51 -7.81
C ILE A 61 2.59 -21.29 -7.99
N GLY A 62 3.64 -20.61 -8.47
CA GLY A 62 4.97 -21.22 -8.62
C GLY A 62 5.57 -21.70 -7.30
N THR A 63 5.53 -20.86 -6.24
CA THR A 63 6.08 -21.23 -4.92
C THR A 63 5.23 -22.26 -4.17
N LEU A 64 3.90 -22.33 -4.41
CA LEU A 64 3.03 -23.37 -3.86
C LEU A 64 3.40 -24.76 -4.38
N MET A 65 3.88 -24.86 -5.62
CA MET A 65 4.40 -26.10 -6.17
C MET A 65 5.65 -26.60 -5.43
N SER A 66 6.45 -25.67 -4.86
CA SER A 66 7.65 -25.96 -4.06
C SER A 66 8.53 -27.05 -4.73
N ARG A 67 8.88 -28.10 -4.05
CA ARG A 67 9.76 -29.18 -4.53
C ARG A 67 9.07 -30.30 -5.31
N SER A 68 7.78 -30.18 -5.65
CA SER A 68 6.99 -31.27 -6.24
C SER A 68 7.49 -31.80 -7.58
N PHE A 69 8.31 -31.04 -8.31
CA PHE A 69 8.77 -31.40 -9.66
C PHE A 69 10.30 -31.48 -9.77
N LEU A 70 11.04 -31.49 -8.64
CA LEU A 70 12.51 -31.58 -8.66
C LEU A 70 13.02 -32.96 -9.08
N ASP A 71 12.23 -34.00 -8.92
CA ASP A 71 12.61 -35.36 -9.32
C ASP A 71 12.62 -35.53 -10.86
N ASP A 72 11.88 -34.68 -11.59
CA ASP A 72 11.88 -34.67 -13.05
C ASP A 72 11.96 -33.22 -13.54
N ILE A 73 13.20 -32.73 -13.70
CA ILE A 73 13.50 -31.36 -14.14
C ILE A 73 13.07 -31.07 -15.57
N ASP A 74 12.94 -32.07 -16.40
CA ASP A 74 12.48 -31.94 -17.80
C ASP A 74 10.95 -31.92 -17.92
N SER A 75 10.22 -32.20 -16.84
CA SER A 75 8.77 -32.16 -16.82
C SER A 75 8.20 -30.79 -17.14
N PHE A 76 7.02 -30.77 -17.73
CA PHE A 76 6.27 -29.53 -17.95
C PHE A 76 6.06 -28.76 -16.62
N GLY A 77 5.82 -29.48 -15.50
CA GLY A 77 5.59 -28.86 -14.20
C GLY A 77 6.81 -28.09 -13.69
N CYS A 78 8.03 -28.65 -13.81
CA CYS A 78 9.25 -27.96 -13.41
C CYS A 78 9.52 -26.73 -14.29
N GLN A 79 9.42 -26.86 -15.60
CA GLN A 79 9.64 -25.76 -16.54
C GLN A 79 8.62 -24.63 -16.38
N PHE A 80 7.35 -24.98 -16.16
CA PHE A 80 6.29 -24.01 -15.91
C PHE A 80 6.47 -23.28 -14.57
N GLN A 81 6.80 -24.01 -13.50
CA GLN A 81 7.11 -23.43 -12.19
C GLN A 81 8.26 -22.43 -12.29
N ALA A 82 9.35 -22.82 -12.95
CA ALA A 82 10.54 -22.00 -13.11
C ALA A 82 10.24 -20.71 -13.90
N MET A 83 9.43 -20.81 -14.95
CA MET A 83 8.97 -19.66 -15.72
C MET A 83 8.12 -18.71 -14.87
N LEU A 84 7.17 -19.21 -14.07
CA LEU A 84 6.35 -18.39 -13.20
C LEU A 84 7.19 -17.64 -12.17
N VAL A 85 8.13 -18.34 -11.52
CA VAL A 85 9.03 -17.73 -10.52
C VAL A 85 9.89 -16.65 -11.16
N GLN A 86 10.54 -16.94 -12.30
CA GLN A 86 11.39 -15.99 -13.02
C GLN A 86 10.62 -14.74 -13.46
N TRP A 87 9.41 -14.93 -13.98
CA TRP A 87 8.59 -13.84 -14.50
C TRP A 87 8.01 -12.96 -13.38
N PHE A 88 7.24 -13.57 -12.50
CA PHE A 88 6.38 -12.83 -11.59
C PHE A 88 7.09 -12.28 -10.35
N MET A 89 8.14 -12.91 -9.86
CA MET A 89 8.93 -12.34 -8.77
C MET A 89 9.68 -11.07 -9.23
N ALA A 90 10.21 -11.05 -10.44
CA ALA A 90 10.82 -9.84 -11.00
C ALA A 90 9.77 -8.76 -11.32
N ALA A 91 8.57 -9.16 -11.80
CA ALA A 91 7.48 -8.24 -12.06
C ALA A 91 6.99 -7.53 -10.77
N ASP A 92 6.96 -8.22 -9.62
CA ASP A 92 6.57 -7.61 -8.35
C ASP A 92 7.51 -6.45 -7.97
N VAL A 93 8.81 -6.62 -8.11
CA VAL A 93 9.78 -5.53 -7.91
C VAL A 93 9.56 -4.39 -8.91
N GLY A 94 9.20 -4.71 -10.15
CA GLY A 94 8.78 -3.72 -11.16
C GLY A 94 7.59 -2.88 -10.69
N TRP A 95 6.59 -3.48 -10.06
CA TRP A 95 5.44 -2.75 -9.51
C TRP A 95 5.81 -1.87 -8.32
N ILE A 96 6.76 -2.29 -7.49
CA ILE A 96 7.26 -1.47 -6.38
C ILE A 96 7.97 -0.21 -6.91
N ILE A 97 8.81 -0.34 -7.95
CA ILE A 97 9.43 0.84 -8.57
C ILE A 97 8.38 1.74 -9.26
N ALA A 98 7.36 1.18 -9.89
CA ALA A 98 6.25 1.95 -10.47
C ALA A 98 5.53 2.79 -9.39
N MET A 99 5.32 2.24 -8.19
CA MET A 99 4.77 2.97 -7.05
C MET A 99 5.71 4.07 -6.57
N ALA A 100 7.02 3.81 -6.51
CA ALA A 100 8.02 4.82 -6.16
C ALA A 100 8.04 5.97 -7.19
N VAL A 101 7.97 5.65 -8.48
CA VAL A 101 7.88 6.66 -9.55
C VAL A 101 6.61 7.49 -9.40
N ASN A 102 5.46 6.90 -9.06
CA ASN A 102 4.23 7.66 -8.81
C ASN A 102 4.37 8.61 -7.62
N VAL A 103 5.08 8.21 -6.55
CA VAL A 103 5.41 9.12 -5.43
C VAL A 103 6.27 10.29 -5.94
N TYR A 104 7.31 10.00 -6.70
CA TYR A 104 8.17 11.03 -7.29
C TYR A 104 7.38 12.00 -8.17
N LEU A 105 6.55 11.49 -9.08
CA LEU A 105 5.73 12.31 -9.97
C LEU A 105 4.72 13.17 -9.20
N THR A 106 4.15 12.65 -8.12
CA THR A 106 3.20 13.39 -7.28
C THR A 106 3.88 14.48 -6.47
N VAL A 107 5.02 14.18 -5.83
CA VAL A 107 5.71 15.09 -4.92
C VAL A 107 6.47 16.18 -5.68
N TYR A 108 7.24 15.79 -6.69
CA TYR A 108 8.15 16.72 -7.40
C TYR A 108 7.54 17.31 -8.67
N ARG A 109 6.80 16.52 -9.44
CA ARG A 109 6.21 16.95 -10.71
C ARG A 109 4.77 17.42 -10.58
N LYS A 110 4.16 17.28 -9.40
CA LYS A 110 2.77 17.67 -9.08
C LYS A 110 1.75 17.10 -10.07
N PHE A 111 1.94 15.83 -10.49
CA PHE A 111 1.03 15.16 -11.40
C PHE A 111 -0.34 14.97 -10.76
N ASP A 112 -1.39 15.27 -11.52
CA ASP A 112 -2.77 14.99 -11.15
C ASP A 112 -3.08 13.49 -11.31
N ILE A 113 -4.12 13.01 -10.61
CA ILE A 113 -4.60 11.62 -10.67
C ILE A 113 -4.80 11.15 -12.12
N LYS A 114 -5.36 12.01 -13.00
CA LYS A 114 -5.60 11.68 -14.41
C LYS A 114 -4.30 11.41 -15.20
N ARG A 115 -3.23 12.14 -14.90
CA ARG A 115 -1.90 11.91 -15.52
C ARG A 115 -1.27 10.64 -15.00
N LEU A 116 -1.40 10.35 -13.70
CA LEU A 116 -0.91 9.10 -13.11
C LEU A 116 -1.61 7.88 -13.72
N HIS A 117 -2.91 7.94 -14.00
CA HIS A 117 -3.63 6.88 -14.71
C HIS A 117 -3.07 6.58 -16.10
N LYS A 118 -2.60 7.61 -16.83
CA LYS A 118 -1.97 7.40 -18.15
C LYS A 118 -0.63 6.67 -18.03
N MET A 119 0.09 6.85 -16.92
CA MET A 119 1.35 6.13 -16.69
C MET A 119 1.15 4.62 -16.50
N GLU A 120 -0.03 4.16 -16.09
CA GLU A 120 -0.34 2.73 -15.96
C GLU A 120 -0.19 1.97 -17.29
N LEU A 121 -0.51 2.61 -18.42
CA LEU A 121 -0.32 2.04 -19.74
C LEU A 121 1.16 1.77 -20.08
N ILE A 122 2.08 2.49 -19.44
CA ILE A 122 3.53 2.29 -19.58
C ILE A 122 4.01 1.26 -18.56
N TYR A 123 3.48 1.30 -17.34
CA TYR A 123 3.89 0.38 -16.26
C TYR A 123 3.51 -1.07 -16.58
N LEU A 124 2.32 -1.33 -17.13
CA LEU A 124 1.88 -2.69 -17.46
C LEU A 124 2.87 -3.44 -18.35
N PRO A 125 3.21 -2.94 -19.56
CA PRO A 125 4.20 -3.62 -20.42
C PRO A 125 5.61 -3.59 -19.83
N ALA A 126 5.99 -2.57 -19.08
CA ALA A 126 7.31 -2.51 -18.47
C ALA A 126 7.46 -3.53 -17.34
N CYS A 127 6.52 -3.56 -16.39
CA CYS A 127 6.61 -4.44 -15.20
C CYS A 127 6.39 -5.92 -15.54
N TYR A 128 5.55 -6.23 -16.52
CA TYR A 128 5.29 -7.61 -16.91
C TYR A 128 6.06 -8.03 -18.15
N GLY A 129 6.17 -7.17 -19.16
CA GLY A 129 6.79 -7.51 -20.44
C GLY A 129 8.30 -7.68 -20.36
N ILE A 130 9.01 -6.79 -19.67
CA ILE A 130 10.47 -6.88 -19.56
C ILE A 130 10.91 -8.18 -18.86
N PRO A 131 10.36 -8.56 -17.67
CA PRO A 131 10.71 -9.83 -17.04
C PRO A 131 10.21 -11.07 -17.80
N PHE A 132 9.16 -10.95 -18.60
CA PHE A 132 8.66 -12.05 -19.42
C PHE A 132 9.69 -12.51 -20.46
N ILE A 133 10.46 -11.59 -21.03
CA ILE A 133 11.44 -11.92 -22.08
C ILE A 133 12.43 -13.00 -21.61
N PRO A 134 13.23 -12.82 -20.53
CA PRO A 134 14.13 -13.86 -20.06
C PRO A 134 13.35 -15.10 -19.57
N ALA A 135 12.21 -14.92 -18.89
CA ALA A 135 11.44 -16.03 -18.38
C ALA A 135 10.95 -16.97 -19.48
N PHE A 136 10.49 -16.41 -20.60
CA PHE A 136 10.05 -17.20 -21.75
C PHE A 136 11.21 -17.77 -22.56
N THR A 137 12.27 -16.99 -22.74
CA THR A 137 13.46 -17.40 -23.51
C THR A 137 14.12 -18.63 -22.90
N TYR A 138 14.21 -18.72 -21.58
CA TYR A 138 14.88 -19.83 -20.88
C TYR A 138 14.15 -21.19 -21.00
N LEU A 139 12.91 -21.22 -21.43
CA LEU A 139 12.22 -22.45 -21.77
C LEU A 139 12.85 -23.16 -22.99
N PHE A 140 13.45 -22.41 -23.91
CA PHE A 140 13.97 -22.91 -25.19
C PHE A 140 15.50 -22.98 -25.23
N VAL A 141 16.18 -22.19 -24.39
CA VAL A 141 17.65 -22.15 -24.35
C VAL A 141 18.20 -23.35 -23.60
N ARG A 142 19.24 -23.92 -24.15
CA ARG A 142 20.03 -24.98 -23.52
C ARG A 142 21.48 -24.53 -23.38
N HIS A 143 22.12 -24.87 -22.28
CA HIS A 143 23.52 -24.63 -22.02
C HIS A 143 24.22 -25.99 -21.83
N ASN A 144 25.25 -26.28 -22.62
CA ASN A 144 25.94 -27.58 -22.61
C ASN A 144 25.00 -28.80 -22.74
N GLY A 145 23.93 -28.68 -23.55
CA GLY A 145 22.94 -29.73 -23.74
C GLY A 145 21.86 -29.82 -22.66
N GLN A 146 22.02 -29.16 -21.52
CA GLN A 146 21.06 -29.13 -20.41
C GLN A 146 20.14 -27.90 -20.53
N ARG A 147 18.93 -27.99 -19.96
CA ARG A 147 18.00 -26.87 -19.88
C ARG A 147 18.50 -25.84 -18.87
N VAL A 148 18.19 -24.57 -19.12
CA VAL A 148 18.48 -23.47 -18.18
C VAL A 148 17.70 -23.64 -16.89
N TYR A 149 16.42 -24.01 -17.01
CA TYR A 149 15.58 -24.31 -15.85
C TYR A 149 15.82 -25.72 -15.34
N GLY A 150 16.09 -25.83 -14.06
CA GLY A 150 16.41 -27.08 -13.37
C GLY A 150 16.28 -26.94 -11.85
N ASP A 151 17.03 -27.76 -11.14
CA ASP A 151 17.04 -27.75 -9.66
C ASP A 151 17.73 -26.49 -9.12
N ALA A 152 16.98 -25.74 -8.31
CA ALA A 152 17.45 -24.59 -7.55
C ALA A 152 17.37 -24.80 -6.02
N ILE A 153 17.33 -26.05 -5.58
CA ILE A 153 17.26 -26.52 -4.18
C ILE A 153 15.85 -26.40 -3.60
N LEU A 154 15.24 -25.21 -3.65
CA LEU A 154 13.93 -24.95 -3.05
C LEU A 154 12.77 -25.26 -4.01
N TRP A 155 12.95 -25.00 -5.28
CA TRP A 155 11.98 -25.18 -6.36
C TRP A 155 12.69 -25.30 -7.72
N CYS A 156 11.94 -25.58 -8.75
CA CYS A 156 12.46 -25.46 -10.12
C CYS A 156 12.65 -24.00 -10.50
N TRP A 157 13.89 -23.63 -10.88
CA TRP A 157 14.25 -22.31 -11.38
C TRP A 157 15.50 -22.41 -12.25
N ILE A 158 16.25 -21.33 -12.48
CA ILE A 158 17.54 -21.38 -13.16
C ILE A 158 18.44 -22.35 -12.35
N SER A 159 19.05 -23.33 -13.01
CA SER A 159 19.87 -24.35 -12.38
C SER A 159 20.97 -23.78 -11.48
N SER A 160 21.29 -24.46 -10.39
CA SER A 160 22.38 -24.06 -9.48
C SER A 160 23.72 -23.91 -10.17
N ASP A 161 23.97 -24.67 -11.24
CA ASP A 161 25.20 -24.58 -12.02
C ASP A 161 25.33 -23.28 -12.85
N LEU A 162 24.22 -22.56 -13.03
CA LEU A 162 24.14 -21.30 -13.80
C LEU A 162 24.00 -20.07 -12.91
N GLU A 163 24.76 -20.00 -11.83
CA GLU A 163 24.70 -18.89 -10.87
C GLU A 163 24.93 -17.51 -11.49
N ALA A 164 25.88 -17.40 -12.41
CA ALA A 164 26.16 -16.13 -13.09
C ALA A 164 24.92 -15.63 -13.86
N LEU A 165 24.15 -16.56 -14.47
CA LEU A 165 22.93 -16.23 -15.18
C LEU A 165 21.81 -15.78 -14.20
N ARG A 166 21.68 -16.43 -13.04
CA ARG A 166 20.74 -15.99 -11.98
C ARG A 166 21.02 -14.57 -11.54
N ILE A 167 22.31 -14.25 -11.33
CA ILE A 167 22.72 -12.91 -10.89
C ILE A 167 22.45 -11.90 -12.00
N ALA A 168 22.91 -12.15 -13.21
CA ALA A 168 22.83 -11.18 -14.31
C ALA A 168 21.37 -10.85 -14.71
N THR A 169 20.48 -11.86 -14.72
CA THR A 169 19.14 -11.70 -15.27
C THR A 169 18.04 -11.55 -14.23
N PHE A 170 18.35 -11.77 -12.96
CA PHE A 170 17.37 -11.64 -11.88
C PHE A 170 17.89 -10.76 -10.73
N TYR A 171 18.92 -11.20 -9.99
CA TYR A 171 19.34 -10.49 -8.77
C TYR A 171 19.91 -9.09 -9.03
N ALA A 172 20.79 -8.93 -10.03
CA ALA A 172 21.37 -7.62 -10.31
C ALA A 172 20.32 -6.59 -10.77
N PRO A 173 19.41 -6.88 -11.69
CA PRO A 173 18.29 -5.99 -12.00
C PRO A 173 17.41 -5.69 -10.78
N VAL A 174 17.09 -6.69 -9.97
CA VAL A 174 16.28 -6.52 -8.76
C VAL A 174 16.97 -5.60 -7.75
N TRP A 175 18.27 -5.81 -7.47
CA TRP A 175 19.03 -4.95 -6.56
C TRP A 175 19.13 -3.52 -7.09
N ALA A 176 19.36 -3.34 -8.39
CA ALA A 176 19.37 -2.01 -9.00
C ALA A 176 17.99 -1.30 -8.82
N MET A 177 16.91 -2.00 -9.06
CA MET A 177 15.55 -1.47 -8.87
C MET A 177 15.28 -1.13 -7.40
N ILE A 178 15.72 -1.95 -6.44
CA ILE A 178 15.60 -1.69 -5.01
C ILE A 178 16.37 -0.43 -4.62
N LEU A 179 17.61 -0.26 -5.08
CA LEU A 179 18.44 0.93 -4.79
C LEU A 179 17.79 2.21 -5.33
N VAL A 180 17.28 2.17 -6.56
CA VAL A 180 16.53 3.30 -7.15
C VAL A 180 15.29 3.62 -6.32
N THR A 181 14.53 2.61 -5.93
CA THR A 181 13.34 2.74 -5.09
C THR A 181 13.66 3.40 -3.75
N PHE A 182 14.73 2.97 -3.10
CA PHE A 182 15.23 3.58 -1.86
C PHE A 182 15.57 5.05 -2.04
N THR A 183 16.31 5.37 -3.08
CA THR A 183 16.71 6.76 -3.36
C THR A 183 15.47 7.64 -3.54
N ILE A 184 14.48 7.18 -4.28
CA ILE A 184 13.22 7.91 -4.49
C ILE A 184 12.47 8.09 -3.16
N TYR A 185 12.30 7.04 -2.36
CA TYR A 185 11.54 7.11 -1.12
C TYR A 185 12.22 7.97 -0.05
N ILE A 186 13.53 7.86 0.11
CA ILE A 186 14.30 8.71 1.03
C ILE A 186 14.19 10.17 0.62
N SER A 187 14.35 10.46 -0.67
CA SER A 187 14.25 11.82 -1.20
C SER A 187 12.83 12.39 -1.01
N ALA A 188 11.80 11.61 -1.34
CA ALA A 188 10.41 12.02 -1.17
C ALA A 188 10.07 12.24 0.32
N ALA A 189 10.50 11.35 1.20
CA ALA A 189 10.30 11.49 2.64
C ALA A 189 10.92 12.80 3.17
N ARG A 190 12.18 13.08 2.84
CA ARG A 190 12.86 14.34 3.24
C ARG A 190 12.07 15.58 2.78
N THR A 191 11.60 15.59 1.55
CA THR A 191 10.82 16.70 0.98
C THR A 191 9.48 16.88 1.70
N ILE A 192 8.77 15.80 1.98
CA ILE A 192 7.48 15.85 2.65
C ILE A 192 7.63 16.30 4.10
N PHE A 193 8.63 15.81 4.82
CA PHE A 193 8.92 16.28 6.18
C PHE A 193 9.24 17.78 6.20
N LYS A 194 10.01 18.27 5.22
CA LYS A 194 10.31 19.71 5.08
C LYS A 194 9.04 20.52 4.85
N ILE A 195 8.19 20.11 3.91
CA ILE A 195 6.90 20.78 3.64
C ILE A 195 6.00 20.75 4.87
N ARG A 196 5.94 19.64 5.59
CA ARG A 196 5.11 19.50 6.78
C ARG A 196 5.57 20.42 7.91
N LYS A 197 6.88 20.55 8.11
CA LYS A 197 7.47 21.48 9.09
C LYS A 197 7.08 22.92 8.76
N GLN A 198 7.25 23.35 7.50
CA GLN A 198 6.87 24.69 7.05
C GLN A 198 5.37 24.99 7.24
N VAL A 199 4.50 24.00 6.99
CA VAL A 199 3.04 24.18 7.20
C VAL A 199 2.71 24.28 8.69
N HIS A 200 3.41 23.57 9.53
CA HIS A 200 3.22 23.65 10.99
C HIS A 200 3.66 25.01 11.53
N GLU A 201 4.78 25.53 11.06
CA GLU A 201 5.29 26.85 11.41
C GLU A 201 4.31 27.95 10.98
N LEU A 202 3.80 27.87 9.72
CA LEU A 202 2.80 28.82 9.23
C LEU A 202 1.46 28.77 9.97
N ASN A 203 1.00 27.59 10.39
CA ASN A 203 -0.21 27.47 11.20
C ASN A 203 -0.01 28.04 12.61
N SER A 204 1.17 27.84 13.19
CA SER A 204 1.52 28.40 14.50
C SER A 204 1.55 29.92 14.47
N ASP A 205 2.13 30.51 13.41
CA ASP A 205 2.13 31.95 13.22
C ASP A 205 0.72 32.52 12.95
N TYR A 206 -0.15 31.75 12.29
CA TYR A 206 -1.53 32.16 12.05
C TYR A 206 -2.38 32.13 13.33
N ASP A 207 -2.21 31.12 14.17
CA ASP A 207 -2.86 31.08 15.49
C ASP A 207 -2.36 32.22 16.40
N LEU A 208 -1.05 32.50 16.40
CA LEU A 208 -0.47 33.59 17.17
C LEU A 208 -0.98 34.97 16.71
N ASN A 209 -1.06 35.20 15.39
CA ASN A 209 -1.57 36.45 14.82
C ASN A 209 -3.09 36.59 14.95
N SER A 210 -3.85 35.51 15.04
CA SER A 210 -5.28 35.57 15.29
C SER A 210 -5.59 35.95 16.76
N PHE A 211 -4.70 35.61 17.70
CA PHE A 211 -4.79 36.05 19.08
C PHE A 211 -4.32 37.49 19.31
N THR A 212 -3.47 38.04 18.44
CA THR A 212 -2.96 39.41 18.55
C THR A 212 -3.84 40.45 17.89
N SER A 213 -4.84 40.08 17.12
CA SER A 213 -5.82 40.98 16.53
C SER A 213 -7.10 41.15 17.37
N ALA A 214 -6.94 41.22 18.70
CA ALA A 214 -7.99 41.72 19.57
C ALA A 214 -7.96 43.27 19.50
N GLU A 215 -8.75 43.84 18.62
CA GLU A 215 -8.94 45.28 18.52
C GLU A 215 -9.66 45.76 19.80
N VAL A 216 -8.92 46.45 20.67
CA VAL A 216 -9.46 47.03 21.88
C VAL A 216 -10.18 48.35 21.47
N THR A 217 -11.48 48.25 21.23
CA THR A 217 -12.30 49.44 21.03
C THR A 217 -12.72 49.95 22.38
N THR A 218 -12.13 51.05 22.84
CA THR A 218 -12.58 51.76 24.04
C THR A 218 -13.81 52.59 23.67
N VAL A 219 -14.95 52.16 24.17
CA VAL A 219 -16.19 52.95 24.07
C VAL A 219 -16.29 53.79 25.36
N ASN A 220 -16.15 55.11 25.24
CA ASN A 220 -16.42 56.04 26.30
C ASN A 220 -17.92 56.36 26.33
N GLU A 221 -18.67 55.74 27.24
CA GLU A 221 -20.02 56.22 27.54
C GLU A 221 -19.96 57.27 28.65
N THR A 222 -20.27 58.49 28.28
CA THR A 222 -20.47 59.63 29.21
C THR A 222 -21.92 59.65 29.60
N GLY A 223 -22.24 59.02 30.72
CA GLY A 223 -23.58 59.14 31.30
C GLY A 223 -23.70 60.40 32.17
N THR A 224 -24.48 61.37 31.73
CA THR A 224 -24.83 62.53 32.50
C THR A 224 -26.15 62.31 33.22
N SER A 225 -26.10 62.07 34.50
CA SER A 225 -27.33 62.07 35.34
C SER A 225 -27.42 63.42 36.07
N THR A 226 -28.42 64.22 35.70
CA THR A 226 -28.77 65.47 36.39
C THR A 226 -29.68 65.14 37.57
N LEU A 227 -29.18 65.34 38.78
CA LEU A 227 -29.99 65.44 40.01
C LEU A 227 -30.09 66.88 40.40
N THR A 228 -31.32 67.40 40.39
CA THR A 228 -31.69 68.76 40.88
C THR A 228 -31.71 68.73 42.40
N GLY A 229 -30.73 69.44 43.01
CA GLY A 229 -30.69 69.67 44.48
C GLY A 229 -29.24 69.75 44.98
N GLY A 230 -28.79 70.96 45.25
CA GLY A 230 -27.48 71.48 45.64
C GLY A 230 -26.50 70.49 46.27
N GLY A 231 -25.33 70.36 45.67
CA GLY A 231 -24.18 69.67 46.25
C GLY A 231 -23.36 68.91 45.20
N VAL A 232 -22.10 69.25 45.15
CA VAL A 232 -20.89 68.57 44.62
C VAL A 232 -21.11 67.47 43.54
N VAL A 233 -20.67 67.74 42.31
CA VAL A 233 -20.61 66.77 41.18
C VAL A 233 -19.39 65.90 41.35
N TRP A 234 -19.60 64.59 41.61
CA TRP A 234 -18.55 63.60 41.48
C TRP A 234 -18.66 62.87 40.14
N THR A 235 -17.61 62.91 39.33
CA THR A 235 -17.50 62.18 38.09
C THR A 235 -16.87 60.82 38.36
N HIS A 236 -17.66 59.73 38.26
CA HIS A 236 -17.16 58.36 38.36
C HIS A 236 -16.94 57.82 36.96
N THR A 237 -15.68 57.62 36.56
CA THR A 237 -15.34 56.94 35.33
C THR A 237 -15.21 55.43 35.64
N ARG A 238 -16.20 54.66 35.23
CA ARG A 238 -16.17 53.21 35.35
C ARG A 238 -15.68 52.61 34.03
N LEU A 239 -14.46 52.02 34.02
CA LEU A 239 -13.97 51.22 32.91
C LEU A 239 -14.71 49.90 32.90
N VAL A 240 -15.59 49.70 31.92
CA VAL A 240 -16.26 48.38 31.71
C VAL A 240 -15.50 47.67 30.57
N TYR A 241 -14.79 46.63 30.91
CA TYR A 241 -14.22 45.74 29.93
C TYR A 241 -15.34 44.87 29.32
N GLN A 242 -15.77 45.20 28.11
CA GLN A 242 -16.68 44.33 27.37
C GLN A 242 -15.87 43.59 26.28
N GLN A 243 -15.66 42.30 26.52
CA GLN A 243 -14.99 41.42 25.58
C GLN A 243 -16.02 41.03 24.50
N THR A 244 -16.03 41.78 23.40
CA THR A 244 -16.91 41.47 22.26
C THR A 244 -16.19 40.45 21.34
N THR A 245 -16.54 39.20 21.46
CA THR A 245 -16.12 38.18 20.49
C THR A 245 -16.96 38.34 19.22
N THR A 246 -16.48 39.06 18.24
CA THR A 246 -17.12 39.14 16.92
C THR A 246 -16.85 37.83 16.17
N VAL A 247 -17.75 36.88 16.30
CA VAL A 247 -17.85 35.74 15.38
C VAL A 247 -18.42 36.31 14.08
N ARG A 248 -17.58 36.57 13.08
CA ARG A 248 -18.05 36.83 11.72
C ARG A 248 -18.67 35.53 11.18
N LEU A 249 -19.96 35.40 11.35
CA LEU A 249 -20.76 34.47 10.54
C LEU A 249 -20.63 34.89 9.06
N PRO A 250 -20.40 33.93 8.15
CA PRO A 250 -20.41 34.27 6.73
C PRO A 250 -21.81 34.79 6.36
N GLN A 251 -21.88 36.04 5.94
CA GLN A 251 -23.09 36.63 5.43
C GLN A 251 -23.58 35.81 4.23
N ARG A 252 -24.77 35.27 4.37
CA ARG A 252 -25.53 34.59 3.32
C ARG A 252 -26.04 35.67 2.34
N GLY A 253 -25.18 36.01 1.40
CA GLY A 253 -25.46 37.02 0.37
C GLY A 253 -24.86 36.64 -0.96
N SER A 254 -25.73 36.34 -1.91
CA SER A 254 -25.50 36.23 -3.35
C SER A 254 -24.69 35.05 -3.85
N GLN A 255 -25.39 34.07 -4.36
CA GLN A 255 -24.91 33.07 -5.32
C GLN A 255 -24.28 33.80 -6.52
N ASN A 256 -23.12 33.32 -6.98
CA ASN A 256 -22.39 33.64 -8.21
C ASN A 256 -21.16 34.56 -8.11
N ALA A 257 -20.31 34.38 -7.12
CA ALA A 257 -18.90 34.72 -7.30
C ALA A 257 -18.06 33.66 -6.58
N VAL A 258 -17.64 32.64 -7.33
CA VAL A 258 -16.62 31.67 -6.87
C VAL A 258 -15.32 32.43 -6.69
N GLN A 259 -14.99 32.85 -5.45
CA GLN A 259 -13.74 33.53 -5.15
C GLN A 259 -12.55 32.68 -5.60
N PRO A 260 -11.66 33.20 -6.44
CA PRO A 260 -10.48 32.43 -6.95
C PRO A 260 -9.61 31.85 -5.85
N GLY A 261 -9.55 32.46 -4.67
CA GLY A 261 -8.81 32.00 -3.51
C GLY A 261 -9.35 30.70 -2.89
N PHE A 262 -10.65 30.44 -2.95
CA PHE A 262 -11.28 29.26 -2.36
C PHE A 262 -11.00 28.00 -3.19
N VAL A 263 -11.03 28.13 -4.52
CA VAL A 263 -10.71 27.04 -5.46
C VAL A 263 -9.23 26.68 -5.37
N HIS A 264 -8.36 27.66 -5.23
CA HIS A 264 -6.91 27.41 -5.10
C HIS A 264 -6.58 26.73 -3.75
N ARG A 265 -7.25 27.11 -2.66
CA ARG A 265 -7.09 26.52 -1.33
C ARG A 265 -7.57 25.05 -1.29
N ARG A 266 -8.72 24.76 -1.89
CA ARG A 266 -9.29 23.42 -2.00
C ARG A 266 -8.39 22.50 -2.84
N ARG A 267 -7.89 22.96 -3.97
CA ARG A 267 -6.94 22.24 -4.83
C ARG A 267 -5.63 21.94 -4.11
N SER A 268 -5.09 22.88 -3.35
CA SER A 268 -3.88 22.70 -2.55
C SER A 268 -4.09 21.65 -1.46
N TYR A 269 -5.24 21.64 -0.80
CA TYR A 269 -5.58 20.68 0.25
C TYR A 269 -5.78 19.26 -0.30
N GLU A 270 -6.47 19.12 -1.42
CA GLU A 270 -6.66 17.83 -2.12
C GLU A 270 -5.32 17.25 -2.57
N HIS A 271 -4.43 18.09 -3.11
CA HIS A 271 -3.08 17.69 -3.53
C HIS A 271 -2.21 17.24 -2.33
N LYS A 272 -2.29 17.93 -1.19
CA LYS A 272 -1.57 17.58 0.04
C LYS A 272 -2.04 16.24 0.61
N ASN A 273 -3.35 15.98 0.60
CA ASN A 273 -3.92 14.73 1.06
C ASN A 273 -3.57 13.55 0.15
N ALA A 274 -3.56 13.77 -1.17
CA ALA A 274 -3.11 12.77 -2.13
C ALA A 274 -1.62 12.44 -1.91
N ALA A 275 -0.76 13.45 -1.83
CA ALA A 275 0.67 13.26 -1.58
C ALA A 275 0.93 12.49 -0.27
N TRP A 276 0.21 12.81 0.80
CA TRP A 276 0.31 12.10 2.08
C TRP A 276 -0.14 10.64 2.00
N SER A 277 -1.21 10.35 1.26
CA SER A 277 -1.67 8.98 1.02
C SER A 277 -0.63 8.16 0.27
N TYR A 278 -0.03 8.72 -0.79
CA TYR A 278 1.07 8.09 -1.52
C TYR A 278 2.31 7.86 -0.64
N THR A 279 2.63 8.81 0.24
CA THR A 279 3.79 8.66 1.14
C THR A 279 3.61 7.54 2.14
N LYS A 280 2.42 7.43 2.75
CA LYS A 280 2.11 6.31 3.64
C LYS A 280 2.24 4.97 2.93
N CYS A 281 1.68 4.89 1.73
CA CYS A 281 1.77 3.70 0.90
C CYS A 281 3.22 3.37 0.56
N ALA A 282 4.01 4.37 0.17
CA ALA A 282 5.41 4.23 -0.13
C ALA A 282 6.23 3.70 1.05
N LEU A 283 6.00 4.23 2.26
CA LEU A 283 6.68 3.75 3.48
C LEU A 283 6.33 2.30 3.80
N LEU A 284 5.07 1.91 3.62
CA LEU A 284 4.63 0.52 3.83
C LEU A 284 5.28 -0.42 2.81
N TYR A 285 5.34 -0.04 1.52
CA TYR A 285 6.03 -0.82 0.50
C TYR A 285 7.54 -0.89 0.73
N PHE A 286 8.14 0.22 1.18
CA PHE A 286 9.54 0.26 1.55
C PHE A 286 9.85 -0.75 2.66
N THR A 287 9.02 -0.81 3.69
CA THR A 287 9.18 -1.76 4.79
C THR A 287 8.98 -3.20 4.29
N ALA A 288 7.97 -3.44 3.47
CA ALA A 288 7.70 -4.76 2.90
C ALA A 288 8.85 -5.27 2.04
N ILE A 289 9.46 -4.40 1.19
CA ILE A 289 10.59 -4.79 0.34
C ILE A 289 11.82 -5.14 1.17
N LEU A 290 12.08 -4.40 2.26
CA LEU A 290 13.18 -4.72 3.18
C LEU A 290 12.99 -6.09 3.82
N ILE A 291 11.79 -6.34 4.36
CA ILE A 291 11.47 -7.61 5.02
C ILE A 291 11.66 -8.79 4.05
N THR A 292 11.25 -8.63 2.80
CA THR A 292 11.27 -9.69 1.79
C THR A 292 12.67 -9.89 1.20
N TRP A 293 13.32 -8.82 0.78
CA TRP A 293 14.52 -8.93 -0.05
C TRP A 293 15.84 -8.95 0.72
N ILE A 294 15.89 -8.47 1.97
CA ILE A 294 17.12 -8.58 2.78
C ILE A 294 17.44 -10.05 3.06
N PRO A 295 16.54 -10.88 3.59
CA PRO A 295 16.84 -12.29 3.84
C PRO A 295 17.11 -13.07 2.55
N ALA A 296 16.35 -12.82 1.48
CA ALA A 296 16.54 -13.47 0.19
C ALA A 296 17.90 -13.13 -0.44
N SER A 297 18.32 -11.85 -0.36
CA SER A 297 19.63 -11.41 -0.82
C SER A 297 20.75 -11.97 0.04
N ALA A 298 20.59 -11.98 1.37
CA ALA A 298 21.56 -12.55 2.28
C ALA A 298 21.79 -14.05 2.02
N ASN A 299 20.70 -14.80 1.78
CA ASN A 299 20.80 -16.21 1.41
C ASN A 299 21.60 -16.39 0.11
N ARG A 300 21.39 -15.51 -0.84
CA ARG A 300 22.09 -15.59 -2.13
C ARG A 300 23.54 -15.22 -2.02
N VAL A 301 23.88 -14.13 -1.33
CA VAL A 301 25.26 -13.69 -1.11
C VAL A 301 26.03 -14.77 -0.33
N PHE A 302 25.40 -15.38 0.69
CA PHE A 302 26.01 -16.46 1.44
C PHE A 302 26.36 -17.65 0.54
N SER A 303 25.41 -18.11 -0.29
CA SER A 303 25.61 -19.20 -1.24
C SER A 303 26.76 -18.91 -2.23
N LEU A 304 26.87 -17.65 -2.71
CA LEU A 304 27.95 -17.23 -3.61
C LEU A 304 29.32 -17.27 -2.95
N VAL A 305 29.43 -16.80 -1.71
CA VAL A 305 30.72 -16.75 -0.98
C VAL A 305 31.18 -18.16 -0.55
N HIS A 306 30.24 -19.07 -0.31
CA HIS A 306 30.51 -20.43 0.18
C HIS A 306 30.28 -21.51 -0.88
N ASN A 307 30.57 -21.21 -2.16
CA ASN A 307 30.55 -22.16 -3.27
C ASN A 307 29.25 -23.02 -3.36
N GLY A 308 28.09 -22.38 -3.19
CA GLY A 308 26.78 -23.05 -3.30
C GLY A 308 26.27 -23.67 -1.99
N GLU A 309 26.97 -23.53 -0.87
CA GLU A 309 26.47 -23.99 0.42
C GLU A 309 25.24 -23.18 0.88
N ALA A 310 24.29 -23.87 1.50
CA ALA A 310 23.09 -23.24 2.06
C ALA A 310 23.21 -23.12 3.58
N TYR A 311 23.02 -21.90 4.11
CA TYR A 311 22.90 -21.68 5.54
C TYR A 311 21.44 -21.83 5.97
N ALA A 312 21.12 -22.87 6.70
CA ALA A 312 19.73 -23.26 7.03
C ALA A 312 18.87 -22.10 7.61
N PRO A 313 19.32 -21.29 8.58
CA PRO A 313 18.50 -20.18 9.10
C PRO A 313 18.08 -19.17 8.04
N VAL A 314 18.98 -18.79 7.13
CA VAL A 314 18.67 -17.82 6.08
C VAL A 314 17.82 -18.44 4.97
N ALA A 315 18.01 -19.73 4.70
CA ALA A 315 17.15 -20.49 3.79
C ALA A 315 15.70 -20.55 4.32
N TYR A 316 15.49 -20.84 5.60
CA TYR A 316 14.17 -20.79 6.25
C TYR A 316 13.53 -19.40 6.16
N MET A 317 14.30 -18.34 6.48
CA MET A 317 13.80 -16.97 6.37
C MET A 317 13.35 -16.65 4.94
N SER A 318 14.17 -17.01 3.94
CA SER A 318 13.85 -16.78 2.53
C SER A 318 12.59 -17.53 2.10
N ALA A 319 12.43 -18.78 2.53
CA ALA A 319 11.28 -19.63 2.25
C ALA A 319 9.97 -19.07 2.83
N ILE A 320 10.04 -18.31 3.92
CA ILE A 320 8.89 -17.64 4.53
C ILE A 320 8.59 -16.31 3.80
N VAL A 321 9.61 -15.46 3.64
CA VAL A 321 9.37 -14.06 3.23
C VAL A 321 9.07 -13.89 1.75
N LEU A 322 9.67 -14.73 0.88
CA LEU A 322 9.47 -14.63 -0.56
C LEU A 322 8.01 -14.90 -0.98
N PRO A 323 7.35 -15.99 -0.52
CA PRO A 323 5.95 -16.20 -0.86
C PRO A 323 5.00 -15.18 -0.24
N LEU A 324 5.37 -14.50 0.85
CA LEU A 324 4.53 -13.52 1.55
C LEU A 324 4.42 -12.15 0.85
N GLN A 325 5.00 -11.95 -0.34
CA GLN A 325 4.90 -10.68 -1.08
C GLN A 325 3.43 -10.26 -1.29
N GLY A 326 2.58 -11.17 -1.74
CA GLY A 326 1.16 -10.88 -1.94
C GLY A 326 0.40 -10.62 -0.64
N PHE A 327 0.80 -11.25 0.46
CA PHE A 327 0.26 -10.96 1.80
C PHE A 327 0.59 -9.53 2.25
N TRP A 328 1.82 -9.06 2.05
CA TRP A 328 2.19 -7.68 2.33
C TRP A 328 1.41 -6.68 1.47
N ASN A 329 1.25 -6.97 0.19
CA ASN A 329 0.43 -6.17 -0.71
C ASN A 329 -1.04 -6.09 -0.24
N TRP A 330 -1.60 -7.20 0.22
CA TRP A 330 -2.93 -7.24 0.82
C TRP A 330 -3.04 -6.41 2.10
N ILE A 331 -2.09 -6.51 3.02
CA ILE A 331 -2.06 -5.67 4.25
C ILE A 331 -2.05 -4.19 3.87
N ILE A 332 -1.17 -3.79 2.95
CA ILE A 332 -1.07 -2.40 2.49
C ILE A 332 -2.40 -1.94 1.89
N TYR A 333 -3.02 -2.77 1.07
CA TYR A 333 -4.33 -2.49 0.47
C TYR A 333 -5.42 -2.27 1.52
N VAL A 334 -5.49 -3.12 2.53
CA VAL A 334 -6.45 -3.00 3.64
C VAL A 334 -6.20 -1.74 4.46
N VAL A 335 -4.95 -1.48 4.84
CA VAL A 335 -4.56 -0.28 5.60
C VAL A 335 -4.91 0.99 4.84
N MET A 336 -4.60 1.04 3.54
CA MET A 336 -4.91 2.18 2.69
C MET A 336 -6.41 2.35 2.45
N SER A 337 -7.18 1.26 2.52
CA SER A 337 -8.63 1.25 2.26
C SER A 337 -9.47 0.95 3.51
N TRP A 338 -8.94 1.22 4.69
CA TRP A 338 -9.55 0.86 5.97
C TRP A 338 -11.03 1.25 6.11
N THR A 339 -11.38 2.45 5.66
CA THR A 339 -12.77 2.95 5.69
C THR A 339 -13.69 2.11 4.80
N ALA A 340 -13.22 1.72 3.61
CA ALA A 340 -13.98 0.86 2.70
C ALA A 340 -14.09 -0.57 3.27
N CYS A 341 -13.04 -1.09 3.89
CA CYS A 341 -13.05 -2.40 4.57
C CYS A 341 -14.05 -2.43 5.73
N LYS A 342 -14.08 -1.38 6.57
CA LYS A 342 -15.07 -1.26 7.66
C LYS A 342 -16.50 -1.28 7.13
N LYS A 343 -16.78 -0.51 6.07
CA LYS A 343 -18.10 -0.48 5.44
C LYS A 343 -18.49 -1.86 4.89
N LEU A 344 -17.56 -2.52 4.18
CA LEU A 344 -17.77 -3.87 3.67
C LEU A 344 -18.11 -4.86 4.80
N ALA A 345 -17.37 -4.83 5.91
CA ALA A 345 -17.62 -5.70 7.06
C ALA A 345 -19.01 -5.44 7.68
N GLN A 346 -19.45 -4.18 7.75
CA GLN A 346 -20.78 -3.81 8.24
C GLN A 346 -21.86 -4.31 7.29
N ASP A 347 -21.71 -4.14 5.97
CA ASP A 347 -22.65 -4.59 4.95
C ASP A 347 -22.80 -6.13 4.95
N ILE A 348 -21.69 -6.86 5.13
CA ILE A 348 -21.70 -8.33 5.25
C ILE A 348 -22.46 -8.75 6.51
N LYS A 349 -22.17 -8.15 7.66
CA LYS A 349 -22.88 -8.44 8.92
C LYS A 349 -24.39 -8.19 8.80
N ALA A 350 -24.79 -7.07 8.21
CA ALA A 350 -26.19 -6.72 8.00
C ALA A 350 -26.92 -7.74 7.09
N LYS A 351 -26.27 -8.14 5.97
CA LYS A 351 -26.82 -9.17 5.06
C LYS A 351 -26.90 -10.54 5.72
N SER A 352 -25.87 -10.94 6.46
CA SER A 352 -25.84 -12.22 7.20
C SER A 352 -26.97 -12.28 8.24
N PHE A 353 -27.15 -11.19 9.00
CA PHE A 353 -28.25 -11.09 9.96
C PHE A 353 -29.63 -11.14 9.30
N ALA A 354 -29.81 -10.45 8.16
CA ALA A 354 -31.06 -10.47 7.41
C ALA A 354 -31.37 -11.86 6.83
N MET A 355 -30.36 -12.60 6.36
CA MET A 355 -30.52 -13.98 5.90
C MET A 355 -30.90 -14.92 7.04
N TRP A 356 -30.24 -14.79 8.19
CA TRP A 356 -30.56 -15.59 9.38
C TRP A 356 -31.97 -15.31 9.87
N ALA A 357 -32.43 -14.05 9.93
CA ALA A 357 -33.77 -13.66 10.32
C ALA A 357 -34.86 -14.22 9.35
N ARG A 358 -34.54 -14.26 8.04
CA ARG A 358 -35.46 -14.90 7.05
C ARG A 358 -35.53 -16.42 7.24
N ALA A 359 -34.41 -17.09 7.45
CA ALA A 359 -34.36 -18.53 7.67
C ALA A 359 -35.14 -18.94 8.93
N SER A 360 -35.05 -18.15 10.02
CA SER A 360 -35.79 -18.39 11.26
C SER A 360 -37.29 -18.12 11.13
N SER A 361 -37.72 -17.21 10.22
CA SER A 361 -39.15 -16.95 9.98
C SER A 361 -39.83 -18.01 9.11
N THR A 362 -39.06 -18.76 8.29
CA THR A 362 -39.58 -19.87 7.46
C THR A 362 -39.66 -21.21 8.22
N SER A 363 -39.04 -21.34 9.38
CA SER A 363 -39.07 -22.54 10.24
C SER A 363 -40.13 -22.49 11.36
N GLY A 364 -41.13 -21.63 11.26
CA GLY A 364 -42.27 -21.59 12.18
C GLY A 364 -43.15 -22.90 12.08
N PRO A 365 -43.64 -23.43 13.22
CA PRO A 365 -44.37 -24.68 13.23
C PRO A 365 -45.68 -24.61 12.42
N ASN A 366 -45.84 -25.57 11.52
CA ASN A 366 -47.03 -25.80 10.74
C ASN A 366 -48.21 -26.16 11.70
N ARG A 367 -49.00 -25.15 12.11
CA ARG A 367 -50.21 -25.35 12.90
C ARG A 367 -51.37 -25.73 11.96
N ASN A 368 -51.36 -26.94 11.46
CA ASN A 368 -52.53 -27.58 10.87
C ASN A 368 -52.77 -28.94 11.53
N THR A 369 -53.20 -28.91 12.80
CA THR A 369 -53.99 -29.99 13.39
C THR A 369 -55.36 -29.45 13.74
N GLN A 370 -56.31 -29.56 12.81
CA GLN A 370 -57.71 -29.49 13.13
C GLN A 370 -58.12 -30.79 13.84
N PRO A 371 -58.83 -30.76 14.96
CA PRO A 371 -59.47 -31.93 15.52
C PRO A 371 -60.75 -32.18 14.76
N HIS A 372 -60.87 -33.38 14.14
CA HIS A 372 -62.17 -33.93 13.73
C HIS A 372 -62.90 -34.36 14.98
N GLN A 373 -64.17 -33.81 15.14
CA GLN A 373 -65.26 -34.43 15.87
C GLN A 373 -65.97 -35.40 14.97
#